data_b9908be28417ad479458166c453d6a00
#
_entry.id   b9908be28417ad479458166c453d6a00
#
_cell.length_a   1.000
_cell.length_b   1.000
_cell.length_c   1.000
_cell.angle_alpha   90.00
_cell.angle_beta   90.00
_cell.angle_gamma   90.00
#
_symmetry.space_group_name_H-M   'P 1'
#
loop_
_entity.id
_entity.type
_entity.pdbx_description
1 polymer ?
#
loop_
_entity_poly.entity_id
_entity_poly.type
_entity_poly.pdbx_seq_one_letter_code
_entity_poly.pdbx_strand_id
1 'polypeptide(L)'
;MEKMKIASKAAPGWALFLRKAWIDIVLLVLAAAAIGAGFYLYTWPDWTLREDIRNLNQGVAAFNAPPGLLPPGEGRLAEYPIERAGALWEKAAAISTDNKLKSLAYYNFGTLVGREAWAQSLAGTPTLDMAEGIRKLGEALRADPSNEDAKFNLELMEKVAQLQGEKEGGPGEGYSPGAVEKGY
;
A
#
# COMPACT_ATOMS: atom_id res chain seq x y z
N MET A 1 -76.49 21.34 -38.78
CA MET A 1 -75.12 20.99 -38.41
C MET A 1 -75.01 20.94 -36.88
N GLU A 2 -75.15 19.73 -36.32
CA GLU A 2 -75.15 19.47 -34.89
C GLU A 2 -73.71 19.25 -34.41
N LYS A 3 -73.17 20.12 -33.56
CA LYS A 3 -71.84 19.98 -33.04
C LYS A 3 -71.88 18.93 -31.95
N MET A 4 -71.34 17.77 -32.23
CA MET A 4 -71.09 16.67 -31.29
C MET A 4 -70.13 17.21 -30.21
N LYS A 5 -70.64 17.46 -29.00
CA LYS A 5 -69.86 17.73 -27.78
C LYS A 5 -69.25 16.43 -27.34
N ILE A 6 -67.96 16.22 -27.64
CA ILE A 6 -67.17 15.13 -27.04
C ILE A 6 -66.99 15.48 -25.55
N ALA A 7 -67.79 14.86 -24.69
CA ALA A 7 -67.61 14.97 -23.25
C ALA A 7 -66.30 14.30 -22.88
N SER A 8 -65.30 15.12 -22.51
CA SER A 8 -64.05 14.65 -21.90
C SER A 8 -64.41 13.92 -20.58
N LYS A 9 -64.36 12.60 -20.57
CA LYS A 9 -64.49 11.82 -19.34
C LYS A 9 -63.27 12.10 -18.50
N ALA A 10 -63.45 12.92 -17.44
CA ALA A 10 -62.42 13.12 -16.42
C ALA A 10 -62.02 11.75 -15.82
N ALA A 11 -60.73 11.47 -15.76
CA ALA A 11 -60.23 10.23 -15.17
C ALA A 11 -60.71 10.13 -13.71
N PRO A 12 -61.21 8.95 -13.27
CA PRO A 12 -61.71 8.80 -11.91
C PRO A 12 -60.59 9.07 -10.89
N GLY A 13 -60.90 9.75 -9.77
CA GLY A 13 -59.93 10.25 -8.79
C GLY A 13 -58.97 9.18 -8.23
N TRP A 14 -59.39 7.91 -8.23
CA TRP A 14 -58.53 6.79 -7.84
C TRP A 14 -57.40 6.54 -8.83
N ALA A 15 -57.57 6.81 -10.14
CA ALA A 15 -56.52 6.64 -11.15
C ALA A 15 -55.42 7.70 -11.00
N LEU A 16 -55.76 8.92 -10.58
CA LEU A 16 -54.80 9.96 -10.25
C LEU A 16 -54.01 9.61 -8.97
N PHE A 17 -54.71 9.04 -7.97
CA PHE A 17 -54.07 8.57 -6.76
C PHE A 17 -53.08 7.43 -7.01
N LEU A 18 -53.44 6.43 -7.78
CA LEU A 18 -52.56 5.33 -8.16
C LEU A 18 -51.32 5.84 -8.95
N ARG A 19 -51.51 6.78 -9.87
CA ARG A 19 -50.42 7.37 -10.63
C ARG A 19 -49.44 8.11 -9.74
N LYS A 20 -49.93 8.86 -8.76
CA LYS A 20 -49.06 9.55 -7.79
C LYS A 20 -48.31 8.55 -6.91
N ALA A 21 -48.95 7.53 -6.38
CA ALA A 21 -48.34 6.50 -5.56
C ALA A 21 -47.23 5.74 -6.34
N TRP A 22 -47.44 5.47 -7.62
CA TRP A 22 -46.44 4.85 -8.50
C TRP A 22 -45.19 5.76 -8.67
N ILE A 23 -45.40 7.05 -8.89
CA ILE A 23 -44.30 8.03 -9.00
C ILE A 23 -43.49 8.07 -7.70
N ASP A 24 -44.15 8.10 -6.57
CA ASP A 24 -43.50 8.14 -5.25
C ASP A 24 -42.66 6.86 -5.01
N ILE A 25 -43.18 5.69 -5.39
CA ILE A 25 -42.45 4.40 -5.31
C ILE A 25 -41.24 4.39 -6.22
N VAL A 26 -41.35 4.86 -7.47
CA VAL A 26 -40.23 4.91 -8.42
C VAL A 26 -39.14 5.86 -7.91
N LEU A 27 -39.53 7.02 -7.38
CA LEU A 27 -38.57 7.97 -6.81
C LEU A 27 -37.84 7.38 -5.58
N LEU A 28 -38.56 6.64 -4.72
CA LEU A 28 -37.94 5.98 -3.57
C LEU A 28 -36.97 4.88 -3.98
N VAL A 29 -37.27 4.09 -5.00
CA VAL A 29 -36.38 3.07 -5.55
C VAL A 29 -35.13 3.72 -6.18
N LEU A 30 -35.31 4.80 -6.93
CA LEU A 30 -34.17 5.54 -7.52
C LEU A 30 -33.28 6.15 -6.43
N ALA A 31 -33.87 6.72 -5.38
CA ALA A 31 -33.10 7.26 -4.26
C ALA A 31 -32.32 6.15 -3.52
N ALA A 32 -32.94 5.00 -3.27
CA ALA A 32 -32.28 3.86 -2.65
C ALA A 32 -31.14 3.32 -3.53
N ALA A 33 -31.34 3.23 -4.85
CA ALA A 33 -30.32 2.82 -5.80
C ALA A 33 -29.13 3.83 -5.86
N ALA A 34 -29.41 5.13 -5.82
CA ALA A 34 -28.39 6.17 -5.79
C ALA A 34 -27.57 6.13 -4.49
N ILE A 35 -28.22 5.91 -3.34
CA ILE A 35 -27.54 5.75 -2.05
C ILE A 35 -26.67 4.47 -2.07
N GLY A 36 -27.22 3.36 -2.56
CA GLY A 36 -26.47 2.10 -2.70
C GLY A 36 -25.27 2.22 -3.62
N ALA A 37 -25.42 2.87 -4.78
CA ALA A 37 -24.31 3.13 -5.70
C ALA A 37 -23.28 4.08 -5.09
N GLY A 38 -23.71 5.14 -4.40
CA GLY A 38 -22.83 6.06 -3.70
C GLY A 38 -22.02 5.36 -2.60
N PHE A 39 -22.69 4.51 -1.80
CA PHE A 39 -22.03 3.69 -0.78
C PHE A 39 -21.03 2.70 -1.41
N TYR A 40 -21.41 2.02 -2.50
CA TYR A 40 -20.53 1.11 -3.23
C TYR A 40 -19.31 1.84 -3.80
N LEU A 41 -19.49 2.99 -4.47
CA LEU A 41 -18.38 3.77 -5.02
C LEU A 41 -17.47 4.37 -3.93
N TYR A 42 -18.04 4.69 -2.77
CA TYR A 42 -17.29 5.22 -1.64
C TYR A 42 -16.49 4.12 -0.91
N THR A 43 -17.04 2.91 -0.79
CA THR A 43 -16.39 1.82 -0.03
C THR A 43 -15.50 0.92 -0.87
N TRP A 44 -15.74 0.83 -2.19
CA TRP A 44 -14.98 -0.05 -3.09
C TRP A 44 -13.48 0.28 -3.19
N PRO A 45 -13.07 1.55 -3.33
CA PRO A 45 -11.64 1.90 -3.28
C PRO A 45 -11.00 1.63 -1.92
N ASP A 46 -11.78 1.71 -0.84
CA ASP A 46 -11.29 1.56 0.53
C ASP A 46 -10.89 0.12 0.91
N TRP A 47 -11.41 -0.93 0.22
CA TRP A 47 -11.05 -2.31 0.59
C TRP A 47 -9.60 -2.64 0.26
N THR A 48 -9.12 -2.22 -0.91
CA THR A 48 -7.71 -2.39 -1.28
C THR A 48 -6.82 -1.46 -0.45
N LEU A 49 -7.17 -0.19 -0.33
CA LEU A 49 -6.46 0.77 0.53
C LEU A 49 -6.40 0.30 1.99
N ARG A 50 -7.49 -0.28 2.53
CA ARG A 50 -7.48 -0.84 3.90
C ARG A 50 -6.58 -2.06 4.03
N GLU A 51 -6.46 -2.88 3.01
CA GLU A 51 -5.56 -4.04 3.04
C GLU A 51 -4.10 -3.60 2.98
N ASP A 52 -3.74 -2.63 2.13
CA ASP A 52 -2.39 -2.07 2.07
C ASP A 52 -2.01 -1.44 3.41
N ILE A 53 -2.86 -0.54 3.95
CA ILE A 53 -2.64 0.14 5.24
C ILE A 53 -2.56 -0.89 6.37
N ARG A 54 -3.43 -1.90 6.35
CA ARG A 54 -3.39 -2.98 7.33
C ARG A 54 -2.07 -3.74 7.28
N ASN A 55 -1.61 -4.15 6.10
CA ASN A 55 -0.34 -4.85 5.93
C ASN A 55 0.84 -3.95 6.33
N LEU A 56 0.81 -2.67 5.98
CA LEU A 56 1.83 -1.70 6.41
C LEU A 56 1.91 -1.63 7.94
N ASN A 57 0.78 -1.43 8.61
CA ASN A 57 0.70 -1.32 10.06
C ASN A 57 1.04 -2.64 10.77
N GLN A 58 0.64 -3.78 10.21
CA GLN A 58 1.04 -5.09 10.74
C GLN A 58 2.54 -5.33 10.59
N GLY A 59 3.17 -4.86 9.52
CA GLY A 59 4.62 -4.86 9.36
C GLY A 59 5.32 -4.07 10.47
N VAL A 60 4.84 -2.85 10.75
CA VAL A 60 5.36 -2.02 11.86
C VAL A 60 5.14 -2.70 13.22
N ALA A 61 3.97 -3.29 13.44
CA ALA A 61 3.68 -4.02 14.68
C ALA A 61 4.56 -5.27 14.83
N ALA A 62 4.77 -6.03 13.75
CA ALA A 62 5.65 -7.20 13.74
C ALA A 62 7.11 -6.83 14.05
N PHE A 63 7.58 -5.70 13.50
CA PHE A 63 8.92 -5.18 13.78
C PHE A 63 9.11 -4.75 15.23
N ASN A 64 8.10 -4.11 15.83
CA ASN A 64 8.15 -3.62 17.21
C ASN A 64 7.74 -4.69 18.24
N ALA A 65 7.33 -5.90 17.80
CA ALA A 65 6.94 -6.95 18.74
C ALA A 65 8.17 -7.45 19.53
N PRO A 66 8.05 -7.59 20.85
CA PRO A 66 9.10 -8.22 21.64
C PRO A 66 9.34 -9.66 21.15
N PRO A 67 10.58 -10.14 21.14
CA PRO A 67 10.88 -11.53 20.83
C PRO A 67 10.06 -12.47 21.72
N GLY A 68 9.30 -13.40 21.13
CA GLY A 68 8.51 -14.41 21.85
C GLY A 68 7.02 -14.08 22.08
N LEU A 69 6.52 -12.90 21.69
CA LEU A 69 5.09 -12.54 21.80
C LEU A 69 4.29 -12.68 20.50
N LEU A 70 4.78 -13.46 19.55
CA LEU A 70 4.07 -13.73 18.30
C LEU A 70 2.93 -14.75 18.52
N PRO A 71 1.77 -14.59 17.86
CA PRO A 71 0.63 -15.47 18.05
C PRO A 71 0.99 -16.94 17.83
N PRO A 72 0.54 -17.88 18.67
CA PRO A 72 0.74 -19.30 18.46
C PRO A 72 0.00 -19.74 17.19
N GLY A 73 0.69 -20.39 16.26
CA GLY A 73 0.11 -20.96 15.04
C GLY A 73 0.80 -20.60 13.73
N GLU A 74 1.62 -19.57 13.70
CA GLU A 74 2.44 -19.24 12.54
C GLU A 74 3.87 -19.77 12.76
N GLY A 75 4.06 -21.08 12.50
CA GLY A 75 5.35 -21.75 12.64
C GLY A 75 6.45 -21.07 11.82
N ARG A 76 7.68 -21.23 12.21
CA ARG A 76 8.95 -20.77 11.59
C ARG A 76 9.14 -19.28 11.33
N LEU A 77 8.11 -18.54 10.89
CA LEU A 77 8.20 -17.06 10.71
C LEU A 77 8.21 -16.30 12.04
N ALA A 78 7.89 -16.94 13.15
CA ALA A 78 7.93 -16.35 14.49
C ALA A 78 9.36 -16.13 15.02
N GLU A 79 10.35 -16.79 14.42
CA GLU A 79 11.76 -16.69 14.85
C GLU A 79 12.45 -15.40 14.33
N TYR A 80 11.91 -14.80 13.26
CA TYR A 80 12.54 -13.64 12.62
C TYR A 80 11.52 -12.51 12.39
N PRO A 81 11.36 -11.58 13.33
CA PRO A 81 10.46 -10.43 13.20
C PRO A 81 10.71 -9.62 11.91
N ILE A 82 11.96 -9.58 11.45
CA ILE A 82 12.42 -8.86 10.26
C ILE A 82 11.82 -9.44 8.99
N GLU A 83 11.87 -10.77 8.83
CA GLU A 83 11.34 -11.46 7.64
C GLU A 83 9.82 -11.26 7.54
N ARG A 84 9.14 -11.35 8.69
CA ARG A 84 7.69 -11.12 8.74
C ARG A 84 7.32 -9.69 8.41
N ALA A 85 8.01 -8.72 9.01
CA ALA A 85 7.78 -7.31 8.72
C ALA A 85 8.04 -7.00 7.24
N GLY A 86 9.16 -7.50 6.71
CA GLY A 86 9.52 -7.36 5.30
C GLY A 86 8.46 -7.93 4.35
N ALA A 87 7.99 -9.16 4.60
CA ALA A 87 6.95 -9.79 3.78
C ALA A 87 5.63 -9.01 3.80
N LEU A 88 5.23 -8.43 4.95
CA LEU A 88 4.04 -7.61 5.07
C LEU A 88 4.19 -6.28 4.30
N TRP A 89 5.36 -5.65 4.36
CA TRP A 89 5.62 -4.41 3.61
C TRP A 89 5.73 -4.67 2.11
N GLU A 90 6.33 -5.78 1.67
CA GLU A 90 6.30 -6.18 0.26
C GLU A 90 4.88 -6.40 -0.24
N LYS A 91 4.06 -7.10 0.54
CA LYS A 91 2.64 -7.30 0.21
C LYS A 91 1.90 -5.97 0.14
N ALA A 92 2.11 -5.05 1.10
CA ALA A 92 1.53 -3.71 1.07
C ALA A 92 1.91 -2.96 -0.21
N ALA A 93 3.21 -2.96 -0.58
CA ALA A 93 3.70 -2.31 -1.79
C ALA A 93 3.14 -2.93 -3.07
N ALA A 94 3.00 -4.27 -3.11
CA ALA A 94 2.52 -4.99 -4.29
C ALA A 94 1.04 -4.71 -4.60
N ILE A 95 0.20 -4.59 -3.57
CA ILE A 95 -1.25 -4.40 -3.75
C ILE A 95 -1.64 -2.92 -3.79
N SER A 96 -0.79 -2.00 -3.30
CA SER A 96 -1.12 -0.59 -3.25
C SER A 96 -1.17 0.06 -4.63
N THR A 97 -2.17 0.89 -4.85
CA THR A 97 -2.26 1.80 -6.00
C THR A 97 -1.78 3.21 -5.65
N ASP A 98 -1.57 3.50 -4.36
CA ASP A 98 -1.03 4.77 -3.88
C ASP A 98 0.50 4.73 -3.89
N ASN A 99 1.12 5.56 -4.71
CA ASN A 99 2.57 5.63 -4.85
C ASN A 99 3.28 6.05 -3.55
N LYS A 100 2.67 6.90 -2.73
CA LYS A 100 3.25 7.31 -1.44
C LYS A 100 3.26 6.15 -0.45
N LEU A 101 2.16 5.40 -0.39
CA LEU A 101 2.06 4.23 0.48
C LEU A 101 3.00 3.12 0.02
N LYS A 102 3.11 2.90 -1.30
CA LYS A 102 4.08 1.99 -1.89
C LYS A 102 5.51 2.38 -1.54
N SER A 103 5.85 3.66 -1.69
CA SER A 103 7.14 4.22 -1.32
C SER A 103 7.43 4.00 0.17
N LEU A 104 6.46 4.29 1.05
CA LEU A 104 6.61 4.11 2.50
C LEU A 104 6.86 2.64 2.87
N ALA A 105 6.18 1.71 2.22
CA ALA A 105 6.36 0.27 2.45
C ALA A 105 7.78 -0.18 2.06
N TYR A 106 8.26 0.20 0.88
CA TYR A 106 9.63 -0.09 0.46
C TYR A 106 10.68 0.62 1.30
N TYR A 107 10.44 1.86 1.72
CA TYR A 107 11.29 2.60 2.63
C TYR A 107 11.47 1.88 3.97
N ASN A 108 10.37 1.45 4.59
CA ASN A 108 10.42 0.72 5.86
C ASN A 108 11.22 -0.57 5.72
N PHE A 109 10.98 -1.33 4.64
CA PHE A 109 11.70 -2.57 4.39
C PHE A 109 13.20 -2.32 4.13
N GLY A 110 13.53 -1.39 3.26
CA GLY A 110 14.92 -1.07 2.92
C GLY A 110 15.70 -0.59 4.13
N THR A 111 15.11 0.31 4.93
CA THR A 111 15.73 0.82 6.17
C THR A 111 15.96 -0.29 7.19
N LEU A 112 15.00 -1.22 7.34
CA LEU A 112 15.15 -2.35 8.25
C LEU A 112 16.30 -3.26 7.83
N VAL A 113 16.28 -3.73 6.59
CA VAL A 113 17.31 -4.66 6.07
C VAL A 113 18.70 -4.02 6.15
N GLY A 114 18.83 -2.77 5.72
CA GLY A 114 20.11 -2.06 5.75
C GLY A 114 20.67 -1.87 7.15
N ARG A 115 19.79 -1.52 8.13
CA ARG A 115 20.18 -1.38 9.52
C ARG A 115 20.65 -2.69 10.12
N GLU A 116 19.93 -3.79 9.87
CA GLU A 116 20.30 -5.10 10.38
C GLU A 116 21.55 -5.65 9.71
N ALA A 117 21.71 -5.47 8.40
CA ALA A 117 22.93 -5.84 7.70
C ALA A 117 24.14 -5.11 8.28
N TRP A 118 24.01 -3.82 8.59
CA TRP A 118 25.06 -3.07 9.26
C TRP A 118 25.36 -3.62 10.66
N ALA A 119 24.35 -3.83 11.49
CA ALA A 119 24.55 -4.36 12.85
C ALA A 119 25.24 -5.73 12.84
N GLN A 120 24.87 -6.61 11.93
CA GLN A 120 25.50 -7.92 11.75
C GLN A 120 26.94 -7.82 11.24
N SER A 121 27.21 -6.90 10.34
CA SER A 121 28.58 -6.63 9.87
C SER A 121 29.49 -6.17 11.02
N LEU A 122 29.00 -5.29 11.91
CA LEU A 122 29.75 -4.87 13.09
C LEU A 122 29.98 -6.02 14.07
N ALA A 123 29.07 -6.98 14.14
CA ALA A 123 29.19 -8.18 14.97
C ALA A 123 30.09 -9.27 14.35
N GLY A 124 30.52 -9.09 13.10
CA GLY A 124 31.33 -10.08 12.37
C GLY A 124 30.52 -11.31 11.89
N THR A 125 29.19 -11.21 11.84
CA THR A 125 28.28 -12.29 11.43
C THR A 125 27.34 -11.84 10.31
N PRO A 126 27.83 -11.42 9.13
CA PRO A 126 26.98 -10.92 8.08
C PRO A 126 26.13 -12.06 7.50
N THR A 127 24.81 -12.01 7.68
CA THR A 127 23.84 -12.91 7.08
C THR A 127 22.86 -12.19 6.16
N LEU A 128 22.74 -10.87 6.31
CA LEU A 128 21.92 -10.00 5.47
C LEU A 128 22.78 -9.16 4.54
N ASP A 129 22.31 -8.99 3.33
CA ASP A 129 22.98 -8.20 2.31
C ASP A 129 22.49 -6.74 2.35
N MET A 130 23.40 -5.81 2.56
CA MET A 130 23.12 -4.37 2.50
C MET A 130 22.61 -3.94 1.11
N ALA A 131 23.01 -4.65 0.05
CA ALA A 131 22.54 -4.38 -1.30
C ALA A 131 21.01 -4.53 -1.44
N GLU A 132 20.39 -5.46 -0.68
CA GLU A 132 18.93 -5.59 -0.65
C GLU A 132 18.27 -4.35 -0.03
N GLY A 133 18.83 -3.81 1.06
CA GLY A 133 18.36 -2.56 1.65
C GLY A 133 18.44 -1.39 0.68
N ILE A 134 19.57 -1.24 -0.01
CA ILE A 134 19.80 -0.23 -1.05
C ILE A 134 18.79 -0.38 -2.19
N ARG A 135 18.57 -1.61 -2.66
CA ARG A 135 17.60 -1.90 -3.72
C ARG A 135 16.18 -1.49 -3.34
N LYS A 136 15.73 -1.80 -2.12
CA LYS A 136 14.40 -1.45 -1.63
C LYS A 136 14.23 0.07 -1.46
N LEU A 137 15.25 0.78 -1.00
CA LEU A 137 15.21 2.25 -0.96
C LEU A 137 15.14 2.86 -2.36
N GLY A 138 15.82 2.27 -3.33
CA GLY A 138 15.69 2.65 -4.74
C GLY A 138 14.26 2.42 -5.27
N GLU A 139 13.60 1.32 -4.89
CA GLU A 139 12.19 1.06 -5.23
C GLU A 139 11.25 2.10 -4.57
N ALA A 140 11.55 2.51 -3.34
CA ALA A 140 10.81 3.58 -2.66
C ALA A 140 10.85 4.90 -3.46
N LEU A 141 12.03 5.29 -3.92
CA LEU A 141 12.21 6.51 -4.73
C LEU A 141 11.61 6.39 -6.12
N ARG A 142 11.58 5.20 -6.73
CA ARG A 142 10.85 4.99 -8.00
C ARG A 142 9.35 5.16 -7.82
N ALA A 143 8.81 4.74 -6.68
CA ALA A 143 7.38 4.90 -6.37
C ALA A 143 7.04 6.36 -6.03
N ASP A 144 7.85 7.02 -5.21
CA ASP A 144 7.69 8.44 -4.86
C ASP A 144 9.06 9.14 -4.80
N PRO A 145 9.47 9.84 -5.88
CA PRO A 145 10.73 10.59 -5.91
C PRO A 145 10.84 11.73 -4.90
N SER A 146 9.72 12.13 -4.28
CA SER A 146 9.70 13.16 -3.25
C SER A 146 9.93 12.64 -1.82
N ASN A 147 10.18 11.34 -1.65
CA ASN A 147 10.47 10.74 -0.36
C ASN A 147 11.91 11.05 0.07
N GLU A 148 12.09 12.19 0.74
CA GLU A 148 13.41 12.65 1.19
C GLU A 148 14.06 11.71 2.23
N ASP A 149 13.25 11.01 3.05
CA ASP A 149 13.77 10.03 4.02
C ASP A 149 14.38 8.82 3.30
N ALA A 150 13.73 8.34 2.24
CA ALA A 150 14.26 7.24 1.43
C ALA A 150 15.55 7.65 0.72
N LYS A 151 15.62 8.88 0.21
CA LYS A 151 16.81 9.43 -0.43
C LYS A 151 17.97 9.53 0.55
N PHE A 152 17.75 10.12 1.72
CA PHE A 152 18.77 10.24 2.75
C PHE A 152 19.30 8.86 3.19
N ASN A 153 18.39 7.89 3.45
CA ASN A 153 18.81 6.56 3.87
C ASN A 153 19.54 5.79 2.76
N LEU A 154 19.14 5.97 1.50
CA LEU A 154 19.84 5.39 0.36
C LEU A 154 21.29 5.90 0.29
N GLU A 155 21.49 7.21 0.29
CA GLU A 155 22.81 7.84 0.25
C GLU A 155 23.68 7.38 1.43
N LEU A 156 23.10 7.28 2.63
CA LEU A 156 23.79 6.79 3.82
C LEU A 156 24.24 5.34 3.65
N MET A 157 23.35 4.46 3.19
CA MET A 157 23.67 3.04 3.02
C MET A 157 24.68 2.78 1.93
N GLU A 158 24.60 3.50 0.80
CA GLU A 158 25.61 3.43 -0.26
C GLU A 158 27.01 3.83 0.26
N LYS A 159 27.07 4.88 1.05
CA LYS A 159 28.32 5.32 1.67
C LYS A 159 28.87 4.30 2.66
N VAL A 160 28.01 3.69 3.47
CA VAL A 160 28.43 2.63 4.41
C VAL A 160 28.93 1.40 3.66
N ALA A 161 28.22 0.96 2.62
CA ALA A 161 28.61 -0.18 1.80
C ALA A 161 29.98 0.07 1.13
N GLN A 162 30.21 1.28 0.62
CA GLN A 162 31.49 1.67 0.06
C GLN A 162 32.63 1.57 1.09
N LEU A 163 32.43 2.11 2.30
CA LEU A 163 33.44 2.06 3.37
C LEU A 163 33.73 0.63 3.86
N GLN A 164 32.75 -0.28 3.77
CA GLN A 164 32.95 -1.71 4.07
C GLN A 164 33.76 -2.39 2.98
N GLY A 165 33.41 -2.17 1.71
CA GLY A 165 34.16 -2.70 0.56
C GLY A 165 35.64 -2.25 0.55
N GLU A 166 35.93 -1.01 0.96
CA GLU A 166 37.30 -0.50 1.09
C GLU A 166 38.07 -1.20 2.23
N LYS A 167 37.38 -1.70 3.27
CA LYS A 167 38.05 -2.42 4.38
C LYS A 167 38.32 -3.89 4.05
N GLU A 168 37.47 -4.52 3.25
CA GLU A 168 37.60 -5.92 2.85
C GLU A 168 38.48 -6.10 1.62
N GLY A 169 38.49 -5.12 0.71
CA GLY A 169 39.43 -5.02 -0.41
C GLY A 169 40.73 -4.42 0.06
N GLY A 170 41.74 -5.25 0.26
CA GLY A 170 43.12 -4.73 0.31
C GLY A 170 43.37 -3.82 -0.92
N PRO A 171 44.45 -2.98 -0.94
CA PRO A 171 44.64 -1.99 -1.98
C PRO A 171 44.77 -2.67 -3.37
N GLY A 172 43.67 -2.86 -4.06
CA GLY A 172 43.66 -3.45 -5.39
C GLY A 172 42.34 -3.90 -6.00
N GLU A 173 41.29 -4.17 -5.23
CA GLU A 173 39.99 -4.58 -5.81
C GLU A 173 38.91 -3.56 -5.46
N GLY A 174 38.87 -2.49 -6.27
CA GLY A 174 37.81 -1.50 -6.16
C GLY A 174 36.44 -2.11 -6.48
N TYR A 175 35.54 -2.10 -5.50
CA TYR A 175 34.11 -2.29 -5.74
C TYR A 175 33.67 -1.25 -6.79
N SER A 176 33.42 -1.72 -7.99
CA SER A 176 32.73 -0.92 -9.01
C SER A 176 31.23 -0.98 -8.62
N PRO A 177 30.64 0.08 -8.09
CA PRO A 177 29.19 0.11 -7.92
C PRO A 177 28.62 -0.10 -9.32
N GLY A 178 28.01 -1.27 -9.53
CA GLY A 178 27.36 -1.59 -10.80
C GLY A 178 26.48 -0.41 -11.16
N ALA A 179 26.70 0.12 -12.36
CA ALA A 179 26.00 1.26 -12.88
C ALA A 179 24.50 1.09 -12.65
N VAL A 180 23.99 1.68 -11.58
CA VAL A 180 22.57 1.96 -11.48
C VAL A 180 22.36 2.93 -12.62
N GLU A 181 21.82 2.44 -13.73
CA GLU A 181 21.41 3.26 -14.86
C GLU A 181 20.58 4.40 -14.28
N LYS A 182 21.13 5.60 -14.33
CA LYS A 182 20.44 6.82 -13.94
C LYS A 182 19.31 7.07 -14.95
N GLY A 183 18.22 6.33 -14.78
CA GLY A 183 16.98 6.57 -15.46
C GLY A 183 16.00 7.21 -14.46
N TYR A 184 16.06 8.53 -14.36
CA TYR A 184 15.01 9.35 -13.79
C TYR A 184 14.23 10.01 -14.90
#